data_948ae639a2f67f4b52db5f08910817c6
#
_entry.id   948ae639a2f67f4b52db5f08910817c6
#
_cell.length_a   1.000
_cell.length_b   1.000
_cell.length_c   1.000
_cell.angle_alpha   90.00
_cell.angle_beta   90.00
_cell.angle_gamma   90.00
#
_symmetry.space_group_name_H-M   'P 1'
#
loop_
_entity.id
_entity.type
_entity.pdbx_description
1 polymer ?
#
loop_
_entity_poly.entity_id
_entity_poly.type
_entity_poly.pdbx_seq_one_letter_code
_entity_poly.pdbx_strand_id
1 'polypeptide(L)'
;MHNGTVIHVRNLSKHFRVLNRREGIAGAVRDLFSTNYRLVKAVDGISFDIHRGEIVGYIGPNGAGKSTTIKMMTGVLEPTGGALLVDGRAPHKNREKNAQSIGVVFGQRTQLWWDLPVIESFKILKEIYRVDDATYKRQLNSFDELVKLSALYTSPVRNLSLGQRMLCDIAASFLHNPKIVFLDEPTIGLDVSIKGKIRTLIRQLNETQSTTIILTTHDLGDVEALCRRIIIIDKGKIIYDGDTAHVTSLFGAYRTLKVQIFHFTDDTLEQLAARLKERFGDGHAIAIEKTEPGWTDITVNQDRAPLLEVLSFVMSEFLVKDVRIVEISMVNVVQKIYDGALR
;
A
#
# COMPACT_ATOMS: atom_id res chain seq x y z
N MET A 1 22.32 20.58 -6.67
CA MET A 1 21.08 20.36 -5.93
C MET A 1 19.98 20.21 -6.96
N HIS A 2 19.36 19.03 -7.07
CA HIS A 2 18.30 18.82 -8.07
C HIS A 2 17.09 19.66 -7.70
N ASN A 3 16.79 20.65 -8.53
CA ASN A 3 15.61 21.50 -8.40
C ASN A 3 14.35 20.62 -8.45
N GLY A 4 13.69 20.41 -7.29
CA GLY A 4 12.40 19.75 -7.19
C GLY A 4 12.32 18.46 -6.37
N THR A 5 13.45 17.78 -6.07
CA THR A 5 13.43 16.54 -5.26
C THR A 5 13.21 16.85 -3.79
N VAL A 6 12.19 16.24 -3.18
CA VAL A 6 11.87 16.40 -1.74
C VAL A 6 12.21 15.16 -0.91
N ILE A 7 12.24 13.97 -1.53
CA ILE A 7 12.73 12.74 -0.89
C ILE A 7 13.83 12.15 -1.77
N HIS A 8 14.97 11.86 -1.16
CA HIS A 8 16.12 11.30 -1.83
C HIS A 8 16.59 10.05 -1.09
N VAL A 9 16.57 8.94 -1.78
CA VAL A 9 16.90 7.61 -1.23
C VAL A 9 18.01 6.98 -2.07
N ARG A 10 19.11 6.55 -1.42
CA ARG A 10 20.25 5.90 -2.10
C ARG A 10 20.73 4.70 -1.30
N ASN A 11 20.68 3.53 -1.91
CA ASN A 11 21.10 2.24 -1.35
C ASN A 11 20.58 2.00 0.07
N LEU A 12 19.35 2.48 0.34
CA LEU A 12 18.75 2.43 1.67
C LEU A 12 18.48 1.00 2.09
N SER A 13 18.92 0.64 3.28
CA SER A 13 18.78 -0.72 3.81
C SER A 13 18.30 -0.70 5.25
N LYS A 14 17.45 -1.67 5.58
CA LYS A 14 17.06 -1.97 6.96
C LYS A 14 17.05 -3.46 7.21
N HIS A 15 17.94 -3.89 8.08
CA HIS A 15 18.07 -5.26 8.49
C HIS A 15 17.71 -5.40 9.96
N PHE A 16 16.94 -6.43 10.31
CA PHE A 16 16.57 -6.78 11.66
C PHE A 16 17.28 -8.06 12.09
N ARG A 17 17.82 -8.09 13.29
CA ARG A 17 18.30 -9.32 13.92
C ARG A 17 17.16 -9.94 14.70
N VAL A 18 16.67 -11.07 14.25
CA VAL A 18 15.58 -11.79 14.89
C VAL A 18 16.15 -13.04 15.55
N LEU A 19 15.95 -13.17 16.85
CA LEU A 19 16.40 -14.34 17.61
C LEU A 19 15.64 -15.58 17.12
N ASN A 20 16.36 -16.66 16.81
CA ASN A 20 15.76 -17.96 16.53
C ASN A 20 15.28 -18.56 17.85
N ARG A 21 14.00 -18.32 18.18
CA ARG A 21 13.41 -18.82 19.42
C ARG A 21 13.25 -20.33 19.38
N ARG A 22 13.61 -20.98 20.48
CA ARG A 22 13.36 -22.40 20.74
C ARG A 22 12.03 -22.56 21.45
N GLU A 23 11.36 -23.68 21.21
CA GLU A 23 10.11 -23.99 21.89
C GLU A 23 10.34 -24.42 23.35
N GLY A 24 9.36 -24.10 24.20
CA GLY A 24 9.33 -24.49 25.61
C GLY A 24 10.11 -23.58 26.56
N ILE A 25 9.83 -23.73 27.87
CA ILE A 25 10.39 -22.89 28.96
C ILE A 25 11.93 -23.02 29.03
N ALA A 26 12.46 -24.22 28.89
CA ALA A 26 13.91 -24.48 28.87
C ALA A 26 14.59 -23.83 27.63
N GLY A 27 13.86 -23.77 26.47
CA GLY A 27 14.29 -23.05 25.28
C GLY A 27 14.35 -21.55 25.51
N ALA A 28 13.32 -20.97 26.13
CA ALA A 28 13.26 -19.55 26.43
C ALA A 28 14.41 -19.08 27.39
N VAL A 29 14.76 -19.87 28.38
CA VAL A 29 15.90 -19.57 29.29
C VAL A 29 17.24 -19.63 28.55
N ARG A 30 17.42 -20.63 27.64
CA ARG A 30 18.63 -20.72 26.79
C ARG A 30 18.70 -19.55 25.76
N ASP A 31 17.57 -19.07 25.30
CA ASP A 31 17.51 -17.98 24.31
C ASP A 31 17.92 -16.63 24.90
N LEU A 32 17.84 -16.44 26.22
CA LEU A 32 18.37 -15.25 26.91
C LEU A 32 19.89 -15.09 26.73
N PHE A 33 20.62 -16.19 26.55
CA PHE A 33 22.08 -16.21 26.36
C PHE A 33 22.46 -16.60 24.93
N SER A 34 21.50 -16.73 24.01
CA SER A 34 21.74 -17.17 22.63
C SER A 34 22.18 -16.00 21.75
N THR A 35 23.24 -16.19 21.00
CA THR A 35 23.71 -15.29 19.93
C THR A 35 23.26 -15.72 18.54
N ASN A 36 22.35 -16.72 18.46
CA ASN A 36 21.87 -17.25 17.17
C ASN A 36 20.73 -16.39 16.61
N TYR A 37 21.10 -15.37 15.84
CA TYR A 37 20.16 -14.46 15.17
C TYR A 37 20.03 -14.78 13.69
N ARG A 38 18.80 -14.74 13.19
CA ARG A 38 18.53 -14.69 11.76
C ARG A 38 18.47 -13.22 11.31
N LEU A 39 19.21 -12.87 10.26
CA LEU A 39 19.14 -11.55 9.65
C LEU A 39 17.93 -11.49 8.70
N VAL A 40 16.98 -10.60 8.99
CA VAL A 40 15.83 -10.32 8.13
C VAL A 40 16.10 -9.00 7.41
N LYS A 41 16.29 -9.06 6.10
CA LYS A 41 16.49 -7.90 5.24
C LYS A 41 15.12 -7.35 4.85
N ALA A 42 14.56 -6.47 5.67
CA ALA A 42 13.24 -5.88 5.42
C ALA A 42 13.27 -4.86 4.28
N VAL A 43 14.41 -4.17 4.09
CA VAL A 43 14.72 -3.30 2.96
C VAL A 43 16.19 -3.55 2.61
N ASP A 44 16.50 -3.74 1.33
CA ASP A 44 17.81 -4.21 0.85
C ASP A 44 18.28 -3.40 -0.37
N GLY A 45 18.89 -2.23 -0.10
CA GLY A 45 19.60 -1.43 -1.11
C GLY A 45 18.67 -0.66 -2.08
N ILE A 46 17.51 -0.15 -1.62
CA ILE A 46 16.62 0.59 -2.50
C ILE A 46 17.11 2.01 -2.79
N SER A 47 16.84 2.50 -4.01
CA SER A 47 17.19 3.85 -4.45
C SER A 47 16.07 4.44 -5.31
N PHE A 48 15.59 5.64 -4.96
CA PHE A 48 14.60 6.40 -5.73
C PHE A 48 14.58 7.86 -5.29
N ASP A 49 13.97 8.70 -6.11
CA ASP A 49 13.72 10.12 -5.82
C ASP A 49 12.23 10.40 -5.92
N ILE A 50 11.69 11.30 -5.06
CA ILE A 50 10.32 11.81 -5.18
C ILE A 50 10.40 13.33 -5.30
N HIS A 51 9.65 13.88 -6.26
CA HIS A 51 9.63 15.29 -6.55
C HIS A 51 8.46 16.00 -5.86
N ARG A 52 8.59 17.32 -5.71
CA ARG A 52 7.57 18.15 -5.07
C ARG A 52 6.23 18.04 -5.81
N GLY A 53 5.14 17.89 -5.05
CA GLY A 53 3.78 17.85 -5.57
C GLY A 53 3.37 16.52 -6.22
N GLU A 54 4.28 15.53 -6.29
CA GLU A 54 3.90 14.20 -6.77
C GLU A 54 2.99 13.48 -5.77
N ILE A 55 2.03 12.71 -6.30
CA ILE A 55 1.38 11.61 -5.57
C ILE A 55 1.98 10.31 -6.08
N VAL A 56 2.73 9.62 -5.25
CA VAL A 56 3.43 8.37 -5.59
C VAL A 56 2.81 7.21 -4.84
N GLY A 57 2.38 6.19 -5.58
CA GLY A 57 1.97 4.91 -5.02
C GLY A 57 3.21 4.07 -4.65
N TYR A 58 3.35 3.71 -3.36
CA TYR A 58 4.40 2.82 -2.88
C TYR A 58 3.79 1.47 -2.53
N ILE A 59 3.79 0.54 -3.48
CA ILE A 59 2.95 -0.66 -3.46
C ILE A 59 3.78 -1.95 -3.41
N GLY A 60 3.14 -3.05 -3.04
CA GLY A 60 3.77 -4.37 -2.96
C GLY A 60 3.01 -5.31 -2.03
N PRO A 61 3.31 -6.61 -2.03
CA PRO A 61 2.67 -7.59 -1.16
C PRO A 61 2.96 -7.33 0.33
N ASN A 62 2.22 -8.04 1.19
CA ASN A 62 2.46 -7.97 2.63
C ASN A 62 3.86 -8.50 2.96
N GLY A 63 4.58 -7.80 3.84
CA GLY A 63 5.96 -8.14 4.16
C GLY A 63 7.02 -7.66 3.16
N ALA A 64 6.65 -7.01 2.06
CA ALA A 64 7.58 -6.51 1.05
C ALA A 64 8.55 -5.42 1.53
N GLY A 65 8.26 -4.75 2.67
CA GLY A 65 9.10 -3.68 3.21
C GLY A 65 8.46 -2.28 3.20
N LYS A 66 7.20 -2.13 2.72
CA LYS A 66 6.49 -0.84 2.61
C LYS A 66 6.51 -0.01 3.89
N SER A 67 5.86 -0.52 4.95
CA SER A 67 5.77 0.21 6.23
C SER A 67 7.15 0.40 6.90
N THR A 68 8.13 -0.48 6.63
CA THR A 68 9.51 -0.29 7.09
C THR A 68 10.14 0.92 6.42
N THR A 69 9.97 1.08 5.11
CA THR A 69 10.46 2.22 4.34
C THR A 69 9.78 3.52 4.78
N ILE A 70 8.44 3.53 4.94
CA ILE A 70 7.71 4.68 5.49
C ILE A 70 8.25 5.08 6.87
N LYS A 71 8.44 4.12 7.79
CA LYS A 71 8.99 4.39 9.13
C LYS A 71 10.42 4.98 9.08
N MET A 72 11.24 4.63 8.09
CA MET A 72 12.53 5.28 7.90
C MET A 72 12.37 6.70 7.37
N MET A 73 11.52 6.94 6.38
CA MET A 73 11.25 8.27 5.82
C MET A 73 10.62 9.22 6.83
N THR A 74 9.79 8.70 7.74
CA THR A 74 9.21 9.50 8.83
C THR A 74 10.15 9.71 10.02
N GLY A 75 11.33 9.05 10.05
CA GLY A 75 12.30 9.18 11.13
C GLY A 75 11.99 8.32 12.37
N VAL A 76 10.93 7.52 12.34
CA VAL A 76 10.59 6.56 13.41
C VAL A 76 11.63 5.45 13.51
N LEU A 77 12.18 5.05 12.35
CA LEU A 77 13.15 3.96 12.26
C LEU A 77 14.46 4.45 11.63
N GLU A 78 15.58 4.10 12.24
CA GLU A 78 16.89 4.40 11.72
C GLU A 78 17.31 3.35 10.66
N PRO A 79 17.82 3.76 9.49
CA PRO A 79 18.39 2.85 8.49
C PRO A 79 19.59 2.07 9.05
N THR A 80 19.81 0.85 8.55
CA THR A 80 21.04 0.08 8.81
C THR A 80 22.16 0.50 7.86
N GLY A 81 21.83 1.05 6.70
CA GLY A 81 22.80 1.52 5.70
C GLY A 81 22.15 2.37 4.62
N GLY A 82 22.97 2.99 3.79
CA GLY A 82 22.56 3.89 2.73
C GLY A 82 22.32 5.33 3.20
N ALA A 83 21.76 6.14 2.31
CA ALA A 83 21.45 7.54 2.58
C ALA A 83 19.95 7.82 2.35
N LEU A 84 19.37 8.63 3.25
CA LEU A 84 17.98 9.07 3.19
C LEU A 84 17.89 10.54 3.59
N LEU A 85 17.33 11.35 2.69
CA LEU A 85 16.99 12.74 2.96
C LEU A 85 15.50 12.97 2.69
N VAL A 86 14.83 13.66 3.59
CA VAL A 86 13.45 14.12 3.47
C VAL A 86 13.45 15.62 3.73
N ASP A 87 12.97 16.42 2.78
CA ASP A 87 13.09 17.88 2.78
C ASP A 87 14.53 18.36 3.10
N GLY A 88 15.54 17.69 2.50
CA GLY A 88 16.95 17.98 2.65
C GLY A 88 17.59 17.53 3.97
N ARG A 89 16.88 16.80 4.84
CA ARG A 89 17.37 16.38 6.17
C ARG A 89 17.31 14.86 6.33
N ALA A 90 18.25 14.32 7.10
CA ALA A 90 18.20 12.92 7.54
C ALA A 90 17.14 12.76 8.65
N PRO A 91 16.02 12.04 8.40
CA PRO A 91 14.87 12.04 9.31
C PRO A 91 15.20 11.53 10.72
N HIS A 92 15.97 10.45 10.82
CA HIS A 92 16.35 9.83 12.09
C HIS A 92 17.28 10.70 12.97
N LYS A 93 18.04 11.62 12.33
CA LYS A 93 18.94 12.56 13.03
C LYS A 93 18.24 13.86 13.44
N ASN A 94 17.12 14.21 12.80
CA ASN A 94 16.40 15.46 13.00
C ASN A 94 14.91 15.22 13.23
N ARG A 95 14.56 14.29 14.13
CA ARG A 95 13.19 13.78 14.29
C ARG A 95 12.14 14.86 14.53
N GLU A 96 12.39 15.80 15.42
CA GLU A 96 11.46 16.88 15.74
C GLU A 96 11.19 17.76 14.52
N LYS A 97 12.25 18.27 13.87
CA LYS A 97 12.13 19.11 12.67
C LYS A 97 11.50 18.35 11.49
N ASN A 98 11.79 17.06 11.37
CA ASN A 98 11.16 16.21 10.36
C ASN A 98 9.66 16.06 10.65
N ALA A 99 9.28 15.74 11.89
CA ALA A 99 7.89 15.59 12.31
C ALA A 99 7.07 16.87 12.08
N GLN A 100 7.64 18.05 12.33
CA GLN A 100 7.00 19.34 12.07
C GLN A 100 6.77 19.64 10.58
N SER A 101 7.52 19.01 9.67
CA SER A 101 7.44 19.25 8.22
C SER A 101 6.64 18.23 7.44
N ILE A 102 6.26 17.12 8.08
CA ILE A 102 5.53 16.01 7.45
C ILE A 102 4.20 15.75 8.12
N GLY A 103 3.22 15.27 7.34
CA GLY A 103 2.00 14.65 7.86
C GLY A 103 2.10 13.14 7.74
N VAL A 104 1.53 12.40 8.67
CA VAL A 104 1.58 10.93 8.65
C VAL A 104 0.26 10.35 9.11
N VAL A 105 -0.25 9.38 8.35
CA VAL A 105 -1.37 8.51 8.77
C VAL A 105 -0.87 7.08 8.73
N PHE A 106 -0.82 6.41 9.87
CA PHE A 106 -0.35 5.03 10.00
C PHE A 106 -1.51 4.04 10.07
N GLY A 107 -1.88 3.45 8.93
CA GLY A 107 -2.85 2.38 8.87
C GLY A 107 -4.13 2.69 9.66
N GLN A 108 -4.58 1.73 10.48
CA GLN A 108 -5.81 1.87 11.27
C GLN A 108 -5.61 2.56 12.64
N ARG A 109 -4.43 3.11 12.90
CA ARG A 109 -4.14 3.80 14.16
C ARG A 109 -4.46 5.28 14.02
N THR A 110 -5.42 5.75 14.85
CA THR A 110 -5.74 7.18 14.90
C THR A 110 -4.68 7.95 15.69
N GLN A 111 -4.39 9.17 15.23
CA GLN A 111 -3.60 10.16 15.95
C GLN A 111 -4.48 11.09 16.82
N LEU A 112 -5.81 10.95 16.70
CA LEU A 112 -6.77 11.75 17.46
C LEU A 112 -7.01 11.14 18.84
N TRP A 113 -7.36 12.00 19.81
CA TRP A 113 -7.66 11.58 21.18
C TRP A 113 -9.03 10.90 21.26
N TRP A 114 -9.03 9.64 21.67
CA TRP A 114 -10.18 8.72 21.60
C TRP A 114 -11.45 9.22 22.27
N ASP A 115 -11.30 9.86 23.46
CA ASP A 115 -12.42 10.34 24.25
C ASP A 115 -12.81 11.80 23.99
N LEU A 116 -12.01 12.53 23.22
CA LEU A 116 -12.25 13.95 22.90
C LEU A 116 -13.07 14.11 21.63
N PRO A 117 -13.87 15.18 21.52
CA PRO A 117 -14.40 15.65 20.24
C PRO A 117 -13.29 15.88 19.23
N VAL A 118 -13.57 15.63 17.94
CA VAL A 118 -12.60 15.81 16.85
C VAL A 118 -11.97 17.21 16.88
N ILE A 119 -12.79 18.24 17.09
CA ILE A 119 -12.31 19.63 17.09
C ILE A 119 -11.32 19.92 18.23
N GLU A 120 -11.47 19.26 19.38
CA GLU A 120 -10.53 19.41 20.50
C GLU A 120 -9.20 18.72 20.18
N SER A 121 -9.24 17.54 19.53
CA SER A 121 -8.03 16.92 18.99
C SER A 121 -7.31 17.82 17.98
N PHE A 122 -8.06 18.49 17.11
CA PHE A 122 -7.48 19.44 16.14
C PHE A 122 -6.87 20.67 16.82
N LYS A 123 -7.48 21.19 17.88
CA LYS A 123 -6.90 22.29 18.68
C LYS A 123 -5.59 21.88 19.34
N ILE A 124 -5.55 20.67 19.91
CA ILE A 124 -4.32 20.14 20.52
C ILE A 124 -3.22 19.99 19.46
N LEU A 125 -3.54 19.44 18.28
CA LEU A 125 -2.59 19.32 17.18
C LEU A 125 -2.12 20.68 16.67
N LYS A 126 -3.02 21.67 16.60
CA LYS A 126 -2.66 23.06 16.27
C LYS A 126 -1.56 23.59 17.18
N GLU A 127 -1.69 23.40 18.49
CA GLU A 127 -0.68 23.83 19.46
C GLU A 127 0.63 23.03 19.35
N ILE A 128 0.55 21.70 19.18
CA ILE A 128 1.73 20.83 19.01
C ILE A 128 2.54 21.24 17.77
N TYR A 129 1.87 21.49 16.65
CA TYR A 129 2.51 21.90 15.39
C TYR A 129 2.74 23.41 15.28
N ARG A 130 2.32 24.20 16.29
CA ARG A 130 2.44 25.66 16.34
C ARG A 130 1.82 26.34 15.12
N VAL A 131 0.61 25.88 14.75
CA VAL A 131 -0.15 26.42 13.61
C VAL A 131 -0.81 27.74 14.01
N ASP A 132 -0.59 28.78 13.24
CA ASP A 132 -1.26 30.08 13.46
C ASP A 132 -2.77 30.01 13.20
N ASP A 133 -3.53 30.92 13.84
CA ASP A 133 -5.00 30.93 13.77
C ASP A 133 -5.55 31.10 12.35
N ALA A 134 -4.86 31.85 11.50
CA ALA A 134 -5.31 32.08 10.13
C ALA A 134 -5.14 30.83 9.28
N THR A 135 -4.01 30.14 9.41
CA THR A 135 -3.77 28.86 8.74
C THR A 135 -4.73 27.78 9.25
N TYR A 136 -4.92 27.68 10.57
CA TYR A 136 -5.86 26.74 11.17
C TYR A 136 -7.28 26.92 10.64
N LYS A 137 -7.80 28.16 10.61
CA LYS A 137 -9.14 28.48 10.08
C LYS A 137 -9.25 28.15 8.59
N ARG A 138 -8.23 28.46 7.78
CA ARG A 138 -8.22 28.12 6.35
C ARG A 138 -8.32 26.60 6.15
N GLN A 139 -7.54 25.81 6.91
CA GLN A 139 -7.56 24.35 6.81
C GLN A 139 -8.94 23.79 7.19
N LEU A 140 -9.53 24.22 8.30
CA LEU A 140 -10.86 23.79 8.70
C LEU A 140 -11.93 24.09 7.65
N ASN A 141 -11.91 25.31 7.07
CA ASN A 141 -12.82 25.68 6.01
C ASN A 141 -12.63 24.80 4.76
N SER A 142 -11.39 24.58 4.34
CA SER A 142 -11.07 23.69 3.22
C SER A 142 -11.59 22.28 3.45
N PHE A 143 -11.37 21.69 4.62
CA PHE A 143 -11.88 20.34 4.92
C PHE A 143 -13.41 20.29 4.91
N ASP A 144 -14.06 21.36 5.37
CA ASP A 144 -15.52 21.42 5.36
C ASP A 144 -16.11 21.58 3.95
N GLU A 145 -15.50 22.40 3.11
CA GLU A 145 -15.87 22.56 1.70
C GLU A 145 -15.74 21.24 0.94
N LEU A 146 -14.64 20.48 1.18
CA LEU A 146 -14.32 19.28 0.45
C LEU A 146 -15.18 18.07 0.87
N VAL A 147 -15.35 17.83 2.16
CA VAL A 147 -15.95 16.58 2.67
C VAL A 147 -16.98 16.78 3.78
N LYS A 148 -17.40 18.03 4.06
CA LYS A 148 -18.35 18.38 5.14
C LYS A 148 -17.90 17.89 6.51
N LEU A 149 -16.61 18.10 6.80
CA LEU A 149 -15.98 17.56 8.01
C LEU A 149 -16.53 18.19 9.30
N SER A 150 -17.08 19.42 9.22
CA SER A 150 -17.70 20.13 10.36
C SER A 150 -18.80 19.33 11.04
N ALA A 151 -19.52 18.49 10.31
CA ALA A 151 -20.55 17.61 10.87
C ALA A 151 -20.00 16.60 11.90
N LEU A 152 -18.69 16.36 11.91
CA LEU A 152 -18.01 15.42 12.82
C LEU A 152 -17.32 16.12 14.00
N TYR A 153 -17.14 17.45 13.97
CA TYR A 153 -16.31 18.18 14.91
C TYR A 153 -16.71 18.01 16.37
N THR A 154 -17.99 17.95 16.67
CA THR A 154 -18.50 17.84 18.05
C THR A 154 -18.57 16.38 18.54
N SER A 155 -18.36 15.40 17.66
CA SER A 155 -18.43 13.99 18.01
C SER A 155 -17.13 13.52 18.64
N PRO A 156 -17.18 12.78 19.77
CA PRO A 156 -16.01 12.08 20.29
C PRO A 156 -15.46 11.08 19.27
N VAL A 157 -14.14 10.98 19.16
CA VAL A 157 -13.46 10.13 18.15
C VAL A 157 -13.90 8.67 18.23
N ARG A 158 -14.16 8.16 19.44
CA ARG A 158 -14.65 6.78 19.68
C ARG A 158 -16.01 6.47 19.03
N ASN A 159 -16.83 7.49 18.79
CA ASN A 159 -18.16 7.33 18.23
C ASN A 159 -18.17 7.38 16.70
N LEU A 160 -17.04 7.69 16.07
CA LEU A 160 -16.89 7.74 14.61
C LEU A 160 -16.80 6.34 14.01
N SER A 161 -17.42 6.15 12.85
CA SER A 161 -17.12 4.98 12.02
C SER A 161 -15.65 4.97 11.59
N LEU A 162 -15.14 3.82 11.14
CA LEU A 162 -13.76 3.71 10.66
C LEU A 162 -13.46 4.74 9.56
N GLY A 163 -14.38 4.89 8.59
CA GLY A 163 -14.20 5.85 7.50
C GLY A 163 -14.28 7.30 7.92
N GLN A 164 -15.19 7.66 8.83
CA GLN A 164 -15.27 9.01 9.41
C GLN A 164 -14.00 9.36 10.18
N ARG A 165 -13.49 8.40 10.97
CA ARG A 165 -12.23 8.57 11.69
C ARG A 165 -11.05 8.75 10.73
N MET A 166 -10.98 7.96 9.65
CA MET A 166 -9.93 8.10 8.64
C MET A 166 -9.97 9.46 7.94
N LEU A 167 -11.14 9.99 7.60
CA LEU A 167 -11.28 11.35 7.07
C LEU A 167 -10.72 12.40 8.04
N CYS A 168 -11.04 12.26 9.34
CA CYS A 168 -10.50 13.15 10.38
C CYS A 168 -8.98 12.99 10.56
N ASP A 169 -8.45 11.76 10.51
CA ASP A 169 -7.00 11.50 10.61
C ASP A 169 -6.23 12.10 9.42
N ILE A 170 -6.77 11.97 8.20
CA ILE A 170 -6.19 12.59 7.01
C ILE A 170 -6.21 14.12 7.18
N ALA A 171 -7.35 14.72 7.52
CA ALA A 171 -7.44 16.17 7.75
C ALA A 171 -6.45 16.64 8.82
N ALA A 172 -6.33 15.90 9.94
CA ALA A 172 -5.35 16.17 10.99
C ALA A 172 -3.91 16.17 10.48
N SER A 173 -3.56 15.26 9.57
CA SER A 173 -2.22 15.17 8.99
C SER A 173 -1.87 16.34 8.07
N PHE A 174 -2.87 17.08 7.57
CA PHE A 174 -2.69 18.28 6.75
C PHE A 174 -2.86 19.59 7.52
N LEU A 175 -3.22 19.55 8.80
CA LEU A 175 -3.60 20.72 9.59
C LEU A 175 -2.50 21.79 9.65
N HIS A 176 -1.24 21.39 9.68
CA HIS A 176 -0.06 22.26 9.75
C HIS A 176 0.55 22.57 8.38
N ASN A 177 -0.21 22.31 7.30
CA ASN A 177 0.22 22.53 5.91
C ASN A 177 1.58 21.90 5.57
N PRO A 178 1.73 20.57 5.74
CA PRO A 178 3.00 19.89 5.54
C PRO A 178 3.40 19.86 4.06
N LYS A 179 4.70 19.84 3.79
CA LYS A 179 5.24 19.66 2.44
C LYS A 179 5.10 18.25 1.90
N ILE A 180 5.11 17.27 2.80
CA ILE A 180 5.10 15.84 2.48
C ILE A 180 4.11 15.15 3.42
N VAL A 181 3.26 14.29 2.87
CA VAL A 181 2.34 13.44 3.65
C VAL A 181 2.54 11.97 3.30
N PHE A 182 2.63 11.15 4.32
CA PHE A 182 2.68 9.70 4.22
C PHE A 182 1.34 9.12 4.65
N LEU A 183 0.70 8.36 3.75
CA LEU A 183 -0.57 7.69 3.98
C LEU A 183 -0.36 6.17 3.87
N ASP A 184 -0.36 5.48 4.99
CA ASP A 184 -0.16 4.03 5.03
C ASP A 184 -1.52 3.33 5.08
N GLU A 185 -1.95 2.75 3.94
CA GLU A 185 -3.22 2.02 3.76
C GLU A 185 -4.50 2.81 4.17
N PRO A 186 -4.72 4.07 3.69
CA PRO A 186 -5.77 4.95 4.21
C PRO A 186 -7.21 4.53 3.84
N THR A 187 -7.38 3.58 2.95
CA THR A 187 -8.70 3.15 2.45
C THR A 187 -9.06 1.71 2.80
N ILE A 188 -8.16 1.02 3.53
CA ILE A 188 -8.36 -0.39 3.89
C ILE A 188 -9.61 -0.59 4.74
N GLY A 189 -10.45 -1.57 4.35
CA GLY A 189 -11.66 -1.92 5.11
C GLY A 189 -12.81 -0.91 5.01
N LEU A 190 -12.72 0.07 4.09
CA LEU A 190 -13.75 1.09 3.90
C LEU A 190 -14.66 0.76 2.73
N ASP A 191 -15.91 1.24 2.81
CA ASP A 191 -16.86 1.16 1.71
C ASP A 191 -16.51 2.11 0.56
N VAL A 192 -17.09 1.83 -0.64
CA VAL A 192 -16.79 2.56 -1.88
C VAL A 192 -17.08 4.05 -1.77
N SER A 193 -18.15 4.44 -1.07
CA SER A 193 -18.56 5.84 -0.90
C SER A 193 -17.51 6.63 -0.11
N ILE A 194 -17.04 6.06 1.00
CA ILE A 194 -16.02 6.69 1.84
C ILE A 194 -14.65 6.71 1.13
N LYS A 195 -14.28 5.63 0.44
CA LYS A 195 -13.07 5.63 -0.41
C LYS A 195 -13.10 6.78 -1.42
N GLY A 196 -14.24 7.02 -2.08
CA GLY A 196 -14.42 8.15 -3.00
C GLY A 196 -14.17 9.50 -2.34
N LYS A 197 -14.71 9.74 -1.13
CA LYS A 197 -14.48 10.98 -0.37
C LYS A 197 -13.02 11.16 0.02
N ILE A 198 -12.36 10.10 0.47
CA ILE A 198 -10.93 10.12 0.82
C ILE A 198 -10.07 10.45 -0.40
N ARG A 199 -10.33 9.81 -1.55
CA ARG A 199 -9.62 10.11 -2.81
C ARG A 199 -9.80 11.56 -3.24
N THR A 200 -11.02 12.09 -3.15
CA THR A 200 -11.31 13.50 -3.45
C THR A 200 -10.53 14.42 -2.51
N LEU A 201 -10.56 14.16 -1.20
CA LEU A 201 -9.83 14.96 -0.21
C LEU A 201 -8.32 14.96 -0.49
N ILE A 202 -7.72 13.79 -0.69
CA ILE A 202 -6.27 13.64 -0.97
C ILE A 202 -5.88 14.41 -2.24
N ARG A 203 -6.63 14.23 -3.33
CA ARG A 203 -6.35 14.88 -4.62
C ARG A 203 -6.42 16.40 -4.49
N GLN A 204 -7.47 16.92 -3.90
CA GLN A 204 -7.68 18.37 -3.80
C GLN A 204 -6.67 19.02 -2.85
N LEU A 205 -6.30 18.37 -1.75
CA LEU A 205 -5.24 18.86 -0.87
C LEU A 205 -3.87 18.87 -1.57
N ASN A 206 -3.57 17.86 -2.40
CA ASN A 206 -2.36 17.87 -3.22
C ASN A 206 -2.36 19.03 -4.23
N GLU A 207 -3.47 19.22 -4.97
CA GLU A 207 -3.59 20.24 -6.00
C GLU A 207 -3.53 21.66 -5.42
N THR A 208 -4.22 21.92 -4.31
CA THR A 208 -4.31 23.26 -3.70
C THR A 208 -3.07 23.64 -2.90
N GLN A 209 -2.40 22.68 -2.26
CA GLN A 209 -1.26 22.94 -1.37
C GLN A 209 0.08 22.53 -1.97
N SER A 210 0.09 21.89 -3.15
CA SER A 210 1.29 21.30 -3.78
C SER A 210 2.04 20.35 -2.83
N THR A 211 1.31 19.67 -1.94
CA THR A 211 1.85 18.71 -0.99
C THR A 211 2.25 17.44 -1.71
N THR A 212 3.46 16.95 -1.47
CA THR A 212 3.90 15.64 -1.98
C THR A 212 3.29 14.52 -1.14
N ILE A 213 2.72 13.51 -1.77
CA ILE A 213 2.03 12.43 -1.07
C ILE A 213 2.63 11.08 -1.43
N ILE A 214 2.98 10.32 -0.42
CA ILE A 214 3.38 8.91 -0.56
C ILE A 214 2.25 8.07 0.00
N LEU A 215 1.63 7.30 -0.88
CA LEU A 215 0.48 6.46 -0.58
C LEU A 215 0.89 4.99 -0.64
N THR A 216 0.79 4.25 0.48
CA THR A 216 0.82 2.79 0.41
C THR A 216 -0.60 2.26 0.28
N THR A 217 -0.81 1.33 -0.61
CA THR A 217 -2.08 0.63 -0.78
C THR A 217 -1.86 -0.69 -1.51
N HIS A 218 -2.81 -1.59 -1.37
CA HIS A 218 -2.97 -2.77 -2.21
C HIS A 218 -4.24 -2.67 -3.08
N ASP A 219 -5.00 -1.58 -2.95
CA ASP A 219 -6.20 -1.29 -3.76
C ASP A 219 -5.77 -0.53 -5.03
N LEU A 220 -5.94 -1.18 -6.18
CA LEU A 220 -5.61 -0.60 -7.48
C LEU A 220 -6.45 0.62 -7.83
N GLY A 221 -7.71 0.63 -7.40
CA GLY A 221 -8.58 1.78 -7.61
C GLY A 221 -8.06 3.05 -6.92
N ASP A 222 -7.30 2.93 -5.81
CA ASP A 222 -6.62 4.07 -5.21
C ASP A 222 -5.43 4.53 -6.05
N VAL A 223 -4.65 3.56 -6.56
CA VAL A 223 -3.50 3.83 -7.42
C VAL A 223 -3.93 4.56 -8.70
N GLU A 224 -4.92 4.01 -9.41
CA GLU A 224 -5.47 4.61 -10.64
C GLU A 224 -6.07 6.00 -10.41
N ALA A 225 -6.79 6.15 -9.29
CA ALA A 225 -7.47 7.40 -8.99
C ALA A 225 -6.51 8.53 -8.58
N LEU A 226 -5.37 8.22 -7.96
CA LEU A 226 -4.53 9.22 -7.30
C LEU A 226 -3.13 9.32 -7.87
N CYS A 227 -2.52 8.21 -8.30
CA CYS A 227 -1.09 8.15 -8.57
C CYS A 227 -0.80 8.16 -10.07
N ARG A 228 0.12 9.03 -10.51
CA ARG A 228 0.68 8.97 -11.87
C ARG A 228 1.93 8.10 -11.94
N ARG A 229 2.61 7.93 -10.82
CA ARG A 229 3.81 7.12 -10.68
C ARG A 229 3.67 6.14 -9.53
N ILE A 230 4.17 4.94 -9.74
CA ILE A 230 4.22 3.92 -8.71
C ILE A 230 5.62 3.34 -8.57
N ILE A 231 5.95 3.00 -7.34
CA ILE A 231 7.16 2.25 -6.98
C ILE A 231 6.67 0.92 -6.40
N ILE A 232 7.03 -0.18 -7.05
CA ILE A 232 6.67 -1.53 -6.58
C ILE A 232 7.86 -2.13 -5.86
N ILE A 233 7.63 -2.52 -4.59
CA ILE A 233 8.63 -3.20 -3.76
C ILE A 233 8.20 -4.64 -3.50
N ASP A 234 9.17 -5.57 -3.62
CA ASP A 234 9.01 -6.95 -3.18
C ASP A 234 10.30 -7.44 -2.51
N LYS A 235 10.14 -8.20 -1.41
CA LYS A 235 11.27 -8.77 -0.64
C LYS A 235 12.37 -7.76 -0.32
N GLY A 236 11.98 -6.52 -0.03
CA GLY A 236 12.87 -5.41 0.31
C GLY A 236 13.57 -4.74 -0.87
N LYS A 237 13.25 -5.07 -2.12
CA LYS A 237 13.85 -4.51 -3.34
C LYS A 237 12.80 -3.83 -4.20
N ILE A 238 13.17 -2.74 -4.87
CA ILE A 238 12.33 -2.13 -5.91
C ILE A 238 12.41 -3.00 -7.16
N ILE A 239 11.25 -3.41 -7.66
CA ILE A 239 11.11 -4.20 -8.89
C ILE A 239 10.54 -3.40 -10.04
N TYR A 240 9.90 -2.27 -9.75
CA TYR A 240 9.39 -1.32 -10.73
C TYR A 240 9.36 0.09 -10.14
N ASP A 241 9.71 1.07 -10.94
CA ASP A 241 9.56 2.51 -10.66
C ASP A 241 9.21 3.22 -11.96
N GLY A 242 7.99 3.67 -12.11
CA GLY A 242 7.52 4.26 -13.37
C GLY A 242 6.06 4.65 -13.38
N ASP A 243 5.55 4.92 -14.58
CA ASP A 243 4.18 5.37 -14.82
C ASP A 243 3.14 4.29 -14.43
N THR A 244 2.09 4.74 -13.75
CA THR A 244 0.96 3.90 -13.35
C THR A 244 0.26 3.28 -14.56
N ALA A 245 0.15 3.99 -15.70
CA ALA A 245 -0.54 3.51 -16.88
C ALA A 245 0.04 2.19 -17.44
N HIS A 246 1.35 2.00 -17.35
CA HIS A 246 1.98 0.75 -17.76
C HIS A 246 1.55 -0.44 -16.90
N VAL A 247 1.40 -0.23 -15.59
CA VAL A 247 1.00 -1.31 -14.67
C VAL A 247 -0.50 -1.55 -14.74
N THR A 248 -1.33 -0.50 -14.86
CA THR A 248 -2.78 -0.65 -15.02
C THR A 248 -3.17 -1.31 -16.33
N SER A 249 -2.39 -1.13 -17.40
CA SER A 249 -2.59 -1.88 -18.65
C SER A 249 -2.41 -3.39 -18.47
N LEU A 250 -1.42 -3.81 -17.65
CA LEU A 250 -1.27 -5.22 -17.27
C LEU A 250 -2.44 -5.73 -16.45
N PHE A 251 -2.96 -4.92 -15.52
CA PHE A 251 -4.16 -5.30 -14.76
C PHE A 251 -5.38 -5.46 -15.67
N GLY A 252 -5.55 -4.55 -16.65
CA GLY A 252 -6.62 -4.63 -17.65
C GLY A 252 -6.54 -5.88 -18.52
N ALA A 253 -5.33 -6.25 -18.93
CA ALA A 253 -5.08 -7.41 -19.79
C ALA A 253 -5.28 -8.76 -19.08
N TYR A 254 -5.16 -8.81 -17.75
CA TYR A 254 -5.28 -10.07 -17.00
C TYR A 254 -6.53 -10.10 -16.13
N ARG A 255 -7.20 -11.27 -16.09
CA ARG A 255 -8.30 -11.59 -15.18
C ARG A 255 -8.05 -12.95 -14.56
N THR A 256 -8.50 -13.14 -13.33
CA THR A 256 -8.42 -14.42 -12.64
C THR A 256 -9.81 -15.04 -12.53
N LEU A 257 -9.96 -16.25 -13.07
CA LEU A 257 -11.10 -17.13 -12.82
C LEU A 257 -10.77 -17.98 -11.60
N LYS A 258 -11.49 -17.77 -10.50
CA LYS A 258 -11.49 -18.70 -9.38
C LYS A 258 -12.53 -19.77 -9.65
N VAL A 259 -12.11 -21.02 -9.79
CA VAL A 259 -12.99 -22.13 -10.14
C VAL A 259 -12.96 -23.16 -9.03
N GLN A 260 -14.14 -23.54 -8.54
CA GLN A 260 -14.30 -24.66 -7.63
C GLN A 260 -14.74 -25.90 -8.41
N ILE A 261 -13.90 -26.93 -8.45
CA ILE A 261 -14.15 -28.18 -9.19
C ILE A 261 -14.58 -29.26 -8.20
N PHE A 262 -15.60 -30.06 -8.57
CA PHE A 262 -15.98 -31.24 -7.79
C PHE A 262 -14.87 -32.29 -7.80
N HIS A 263 -14.67 -32.97 -6.67
CA HIS A 263 -13.65 -34.00 -6.51
C HIS A 263 -12.23 -33.58 -6.91
N PHE A 264 -11.86 -32.34 -6.58
CA PHE A 264 -10.58 -31.74 -6.91
C PHE A 264 -9.41 -32.48 -6.24
N THR A 265 -8.50 -32.98 -7.04
CA THR A 265 -7.25 -33.64 -6.64
C THR A 265 -6.06 -32.96 -7.31
N ASP A 266 -4.84 -33.33 -6.93
CA ASP A 266 -3.64 -32.83 -7.60
C ASP A 266 -3.57 -33.30 -9.06
N ASP A 267 -4.04 -34.50 -9.35
CA ASP A 267 -4.17 -35.02 -10.75
C ASP A 267 -5.16 -34.16 -11.57
N THR A 268 -6.24 -33.66 -10.95
CA THR A 268 -7.19 -32.80 -11.61
C THR A 268 -6.54 -31.47 -12.01
N LEU A 269 -5.63 -30.94 -11.18
CA LEU A 269 -4.88 -29.72 -11.48
C LEU A 269 -3.95 -29.91 -12.67
N GLU A 270 -3.21 -31.05 -12.72
CA GLU A 270 -2.32 -31.35 -13.81
C GLU A 270 -3.08 -31.57 -15.13
N GLN A 271 -4.22 -32.26 -15.09
CA GLN A 271 -5.10 -32.43 -16.26
C GLN A 271 -5.65 -31.12 -16.76
N LEU A 272 -6.12 -30.23 -15.85
CA LEU A 272 -6.59 -28.89 -16.19
C LEU A 272 -5.50 -28.08 -16.87
N ALA A 273 -4.30 -28.09 -16.31
CA ALA A 273 -3.14 -27.39 -16.87
C ALA A 273 -2.77 -27.91 -18.26
N ALA A 274 -2.71 -29.23 -18.43
CA ALA A 274 -2.39 -29.83 -19.72
C ALA A 274 -3.41 -29.48 -20.81
N ARG A 275 -4.71 -29.60 -20.49
CA ARG A 275 -5.79 -29.31 -21.44
C ARG A 275 -5.90 -27.84 -21.82
N LEU A 276 -5.73 -26.94 -20.84
CA LEU A 276 -5.70 -25.51 -21.13
C LEU A 276 -4.49 -25.12 -21.98
N LYS A 277 -3.33 -25.74 -21.76
CA LYS A 277 -2.13 -25.56 -22.57
C LYS A 277 -2.33 -26.08 -24.00
N GLU A 278 -2.93 -27.24 -24.17
CA GLU A 278 -3.25 -27.83 -25.49
C GLU A 278 -4.21 -26.93 -26.29
N ARG A 279 -5.23 -26.38 -25.64
CA ARG A 279 -6.29 -25.58 -26.31
C ARG A 279 -5.87 -24.14 -26.60
N PHE A 280 -5.15 -23.46 -25.67
CA PHE A 280 -4.85 -22.03 -25.73
C PHE A 280 -3.35 -21.72 -25.91
N GLY A 281 -2.50 -22.77 -26.07
CA GLY A 281 -1.07 -22.59 -26.33
C GLY A 281 -0.20 -22.46 -25.08
N ASP A 282 1.12 -22.38 -25.30
CA ASP A 282 2.12 -22.45 -24.23
C ASP A 282 2.18 -21.18 -23.35
N GLY A 283 1.98 -21.36 -22.09
CA GLY A 283 2.62 -20.74 -20.93
C GLY A 283 2.46 -19.26 -20.64
N HIS A 284 2.21 -18.38 -21.60
CA HIS A 284 2.11 -16.91 -21.31
C HIS A 284 0.69 -16.35 -21.31
N ALA A 285 -0.28 -17.11 -21.85
CA ALA A 285 -1.68 -16.69 -21.89
C ALA A 285 -2.45 -17.05 -20.62
N ILE A 286 -2.12 -18.18 -19.99
CA ILE A 286 -2.84 -18.74 -18.86
C ILE A 286 -1.85 -19.23 -17.79
N ALA A 287 -2.06 -18.84 -16.53
CA ALA A 287 -1.35 -19.37 -15.37
C ALA A 287 -2.36 -20.00 -14.42
N ILE A 288 -2.01 -21.12 -13.80
CA ILE A 288 -2.89 -21.88 -12.92
C ILE A 288 -2.20 -22.06 -11.58
N GLU A 289 -2.91 -21.75 -10.51
CA GLU A 289 -2.43 -21.85 -9.14
C GLU A 289 -3.49 -22.46 -8.24
N LYS A 290 -3.09 -23.40 -7.37
CA LYS A 290 -3.93 -23.93 -6.30
C LYS A 290 -3.92 -22.94 -5.14
N THR A 291 -5.07 -22.44 -4.72
CA THR A 291 -5.14 -21.40 -3.69
C THR A 291 -5.78 -21.87 -2.39
N GLU A 292 -7.01 -22.31 -2.43
CA GLU A 292 -7.75 -22.81 -1.27
C GLU A 292 -8.16 -24.26 -1.49
N PRO A 293 -8.48 -25.04 -0.46
CA PRO A 293 -8.96 -26.40 -0.64
C PRO A 293 -10.16 -26.46 -1.59
N GLY A 294 -9.99 -27.14 -2.73
CA GLY A 294 -11.02 -27.26 -3.76
C GLY A 294 -11.15 -26.09 -4.72
N TRP A 295 -10.38 -25.01 -4.56
CA TRP A 295 -10.35 -23.87 -5.48
C TRP A 295 -9.05 -23.79 -6.28
N THR A 296 -9.18 -23.37 -7.53
CA THR A 296 -8.07 -23.13 -8.45
C THR A 296 -8.20 -21.75 -9.06
N ASP A 297 -7.13 -21.00 -9.07
CA ASP A 297 -7.04 -19.70 -9.72
C ASP A 297 -6.46 -19.88 -11.12
N ILE A 298 -7.21 -19.48 -12.14
CA ILE A 298 -6.80 -19.49 -13.55
C ILE A 298 -6.64 -18.04 -13.99
N THR A 299 -5.42 -17.54 -14.06
CA THR A 299 -5.12 -16.18 -14.53
C THR A 299 -4.98 -16.18 -16.04
N VAL A 300 -5.83 -15.41 -16.71
CA VAL A 300 -5.96 -15.36 -18.17
C VAL A 300 -5.53 -14.00 -18.69
N ASN A 301 -4.67 -13.99 -19.70
CA ASN A 301 -4.40 -12.79 -20.50
C ASN A 301 -5.49 -12.64 -21.58
N GLN A 302 -6.38 -11.66 -21.43
CA GLN A 302 -7.54 -11.45 -22.31
C GLN A 302 -7.15 -11.04 -23.75
N ASP A 303 -5.97 -10.48 -23.94
CA ASP A 303 -5.45 -10.12 -25.27
C ASP A 303 -5.05 -11.36 -26.09
N ARG A 304 -4.82 -12.51 -25.42
CA ARG A 304 -4.38 -13.77 -26.04
C ARG A 304 -5.43 -14.85 -25.98
N ALA A 305 -6.23 -14.89 -24.94
CA ALA A 305 -7.29 -15.88 -24.74
C ALA A 305 -8.53 -15.19 -24.14
N PRO A 306 -9.67 -15.13 -24.85
CA PRO A 306 -10.89 -14.54 -24.32
C PRO A 306 -11.35 -15.26 -23.06
N LEU A 307 -11.61 -14.49 -21.99
CA LEU A 307 -11.95 -15.03 -20.67
C LEU A 307 -13.15 -15.99 -20.71
N LEU A 308 -14.18 -15.64 -21.49
CA LEU A 308 -15.40 -16.46 -21.62
C LEU A 308 -15.15 -17.79 -22.37
N GLU A 309 -14.21 -17.82 -23.30
CA GLU A 309 -13.83 -19.05 -24.00
C GLU A 309 -13.10 -19.99 -23.03
N VAL A 310 -12.19 -19.45 -22.22
CA VAL A 310 -11.49 -20.23 -21.17
C VAL A 310 -12.49 -20.77 -20.16
N LEU A 311 -13.42 -19.94 -19.70
CA LEU A 311 -14.46 -20.35 -18.76
C LEU A 311 -15.35 -21.46 -19.37
N SER A 312 -15.84 -21.26 -20.58
CA SER A 312 -16.69 -22.26 -21.27
C SER A 312 -15.94 -23.58 -21.46
N PHE A 313 -14.68 -23.53 -21.82
CA PHE A 313 -13.85 -24.71 -21.95
C PHE A 313 -13.69 -25.45 -20.62
N VAL A 314 -13.36 -24.76 -19.54
CA VAL A 314 -13.24 -25.37 -18.20
C VAL A 314 -14.54 -26.03 -17.76
N MET A 315 -15.69 -25.36 -18.01
CA MET A 315 -17.01 -25.90 -17.65
C MET A 315 -17.44 -27.08 -18.54
N SER A 316 -16.91 -27.20 -19.76
CA SER A 316 -17.18 -28.37 -20.63
C SER A 316 -16.36 -29.60 -20.27
N GLU A 317 -15.16 -29.40 -19.75
CA GLU A 317 -14.21 -30.49 -19.44
C GLU A 317 -14.27 -30.96 -17.97
N PHE A 318 -14.70 -30.08 -17.06
CA PHE A 318 -14.69 -30.35 -15.63
C PHE A 318 -16.04 -30.02 -14.99
N LEU A 319 -16.44 -30.81 -14.00
CA LEU A 319 -17.64 -30.55 -13.25
C LEU A 319 -17.41 -29.39 -12.26
N VAL A 320 -17.79 -28.19 -12.65
CA VAL A 320 -17.58 -26.95 -11.90
C VAL A 320 -18.71 -26.74 -10.91
N LYS A 321 -18.38 -26.45 -9.64
CA LYS A 321 -19.33 -26.19 -8.58
C LYS A 321 -19.64 -24.69 -8.41
N ASP A 322 -18.62 -23.83 -8.51
CA ASP A 322 -18.74 -22.38 -8.38
C ASP A 322 -17.63 -21.69 -9.18
N VAL A 323 -17.92 -20.45 -9.65
CA VAL A 323 -16.98 -19.62 -10.40
C VAL A 323 -17.05 -18.20 -9.91
N ARG A 324 -15.88 -17.57 -9.74
CA ARG A 324 -15.77 -16.13 -9.45
C ARG A 324 -14.76 -15.54 -10.42
N ILE A 325 -15.13 -14.40 -11.02
CA ILE A 325 -14.21 -13.60 -11.81
C ILE A 325 -13.68 -12.49 -10.90
N VAL A 326 -12.39 -12.46 -10.71
CA VAL A 326 -11.71 -11.45 -9.88
C VAL A 326 -10.61 -10.76 -10.66
N GLU A 327 -10.28 -9.55 -10.23
CA GLU A 327 -9.12 -8.84 -10.77
C GLU A 327 -7.84 -9.57 -10.37
N ILE A 328 -6.78 -9.38 -11.17
CA ILE A 328 -5.48 -9.94 -10.85
C ILE A 328 -4.98 -9.40 -9.51
N SER A 329 -4.46 -10.28 -8.66
CA SER A 329 -3.91 -9.87 -7.36
C SER A 329 -2.57 -9.14 -7.52
N MET A 330 -2.22 -8.29 -6.55
CA MET A 330 -0.92 -7.63 -6.52
C MET A 330 0.25 -8.64 -6.53
N VAL A 331 0.07 -9.81 -5.92
CA VAL A 331 1.10 -10.88 -5.92
C VAL A 331 1.33 -11.37 -7.35
N ASN A 332 0.26 -11.62 -8.08
CA ASN A 332 0.35 -12.11 -9.47
C ASN A 332 0.91 -11.03 -10.41
N VAL A 333 0.63 -9.74 -10.15
CA VAL A 333 1.26 -8.63 -10.90
C VAL A 333 2.77 -8.62 -10.65
N VAL A 334 3.19 -8.70 -9.39
CA VAL A 334 4.61 -8.77 -9.03
C VAL A 334 5.27 -9.96 -9.75
N GLN A 335 4.62 -11.12 -9.78
CA GLN A 335 5.14 -12.30 -10.51
C GLN A 335 5.28 -11.99 -12.00
N LYS A 336 4.27 -11.38 -12.64
CA LYS A 336 4.33 -10.99 -14.06
C LYS A 336 5.45 -9.99 -14.37
N ILE A 337 5.74 -9.09 -13.44
CA ILE A 337 6.88 -8.17 -13.56
C ILE A 337 8.20 -8.96 -13.55
N TYR A 338 8.34 -9.94 -12.66
CA TYR A 338 9.51 -10.83 -12.65
C TYR A 338 9.64 -11.64 -13.95
N ASP A 339 8.53 -12.09 -14.52
CA ASP A 339 8.47 -12.82 -15.79
C ASP A 339 8.77 -11.93 -17.02
N GLY A 340 9.00 -10.62 -16.82
CA GLY A 340 9.41 -9.68 -17.86
C GLY A 340 8.26 -8.98 -18.57
N ALA A 341 7.04 -9.00 -18.06
CA ALA A 341 5.86 -8.39 -18.68
C ALA A 341 5.92 -6.85 -18.79
N LEU A 342 6.84 -6.20 -18.07
CA LEU A 342 7.11 -4.74 -18.12
C LEU A 342 8.49 -4.39 -18.68
N ARG A 343 9.13 -5.28 -19.43
CA ARG A 343 10.39 -5.00 -20.13
C ARG A 343 10.14 -4.53 -21.55
#